data_b607b874b5ef07415a1464d0e23a26b9
#
_entry.id   b607b874b5ef07415a1464d0e23a26b9
#
_cell.length_a   1.000
_cell.length_b   1.000
_cell.length_c   1.000
_cell.angle_alpha   90.00
_cell.angle_beta   90.00
_cell.angle_gamma   90.00
#
_symmetry.space_group_name_H-M   'P 1'
#
loop_
_entity.id
_entity.type
_entity.pdbx_description
1 polymer ?
#
loop_
_entity_poly.entity_id
_entity_poly.type
_entity_poly.pdbx_seq_one_letter_code
_entity_poly.pdbx_strand_id
1 'polypeptide(L)'
;MLKLVYAPDPILKKECQPLAQVDDHHRTLIKEMYEVMYEANGVGLAAPQVGLDMRIFIVDAAAREEEKTPITMINPKIISIEDDLVPYEEGCLSFPEHFAEIDRPDKLKIEYIDENNKKKILSTDGFNSRIIQHELDHLNGILFVDHLSRLKRDVIIRKMKK
;
A
#
# COMPACT_ATOMS: atom_id res chain seq x y z
N MET A 1 15.64 11.42 6.30
CA MET A 1 14.15 11.49 6.39
C MET A 1 13.52 11.10 5.05
N LEU A 2 12.54 10.20 5.12
CA LEU A 2 11.85 9.74 3.93
C LEU A 2 10.87 10.79 3.39
N LYS A 3 10.70 10.82 2.06
CA LYS A 3 9.79 11.73 1.37
C LYS A 3 8.91 10.96 0.41
N LEU A 4 7.67 11.40 0.25
CA LEU A 4 6.75 10.82 -0.72
C LEU A 4 7.28 10.98 -2.16
N VAL A 5 7.13 9.91 -2.92
CA VAL A 5 7.39 9.86 -4.34
C VAL A 5 6.04 9.91 -5.07
N TYR A 6 5.99 10.66 -6.15
CA TYR A 6 4.75 10.87 -6.90
C TYR A 6 4.82 10.23 -8.29
N ALA A 7 3.67 9.79 -8.78
CA ALA A 7 3.60 9.28 -10.14
C ALA A 7 3.97 10.42 -11.13
N PRO A 8 4.65 10.13 -12.23
CA PRO A 8 4.94 8.81 -12.77
C PRO A 8 6.36 8.29 -12.47
N ASP A 9 6.91 8.53 -11.29
CA ASP A 9 8.25 8.07 -10.95
C ASP A 9 8.40 6.56 -11.21
N PRO A 10 9.47 6.13 -11.92
CA PRO A 10 9.65 4.72 -12.27
C PRO A 10 9.69 3.73 -11.12
N ILE A 11 10.10 4.16 -9.92
CA ILE A 11 10.15 3.24 -8.77
C ILE A 11 8.77 2.68 -8.42
N LEU A 12 7.70 3.43 -8.73
CA LEU A 12 6.32 3.00 -8.45
C LEU A 12 5.87 1.83 -9.35
N LYS A 13 6.59 1.57 -10.43
CA LYS A 13 6.29 0.46 -11.34
C LYS A 13 7.20 -0.74 -11.14
N LYS A 14 8.06 -0.70 -10.13
CA LYS A 14 9.02 -1.76 -9.87
C LYS A 14 8.44 -2.81 -8.94
N GLU A 15 8.71 -4.09 -9.25
CA GLU A 15 8.43 -5.18 -8.32
C GLU A 15 9.49 -5.16 -7.23
N CYS A 16 9.07 -4.98 -5.98
CA CYS A 16 9.99 -4.82 -4.87
C CYS A 16 10.60 -6.13 -4.41
N GLN A 17 11.81 -6.04 -3.85
CA GLN A 17 12.58 -7.18 -3.39
C GLN A 17 12.21 -7.59 -1.97
N PRO A 18 12.12 -8.91 -1.69
CA PRO A 18 11.85 -9.37 -0.33
C PRO A 18 13.05 -9.12 0.58
N LEU A 19 12.79 -9.05 1.88
CA LEU A 19 13.82 -8.95 2.90
C LEU A 19 14.20 -10.35 3.37
N ALA A 20 15.51 -10.59 3.56
CA ALA A 20 15.97 -11.84 4.15
C ALA A 20 15.61 -11.92 5.64
N GLN A 21 15.70 -10.78 6.33
CA GLN A 21 15.29 -10.62 7.72
C GLN A 21 15.10 -9.14 8.03
N VAL A 22 14.43 -8.85 9.13
CA VAL A 22 14.19 -7.48 9.61
C VAL A 22 15.22 -7.16 10.69
N ASP A 23 15.92 -6.04 10.52
CA ASP A 23 16.90 -5.53 11.50
C ASP A 23 16.51 -4.13 11.98
N ASP A 24 17.36 -3.52 12.81
CA ASP A 24 17.10 -2.20 13.38
C ASP A 24 17.04 -1.10 12.33
N HIS A 25 17.80 -1.23 11.23
CA HIS A 25 17.73 -0.29 10.12
C HIS A 25 16.34 -0.31 9.48
N HIS A 26 15.80 -1.50 9.25
CA HIS A 26 14.44 -1.64 8.72
C HIS A 26 13.40 -1.07 9.67
N ARG A 27 13.56 -1.30 10.99
CA ARG A 27 12.63 -0.76 11.99
C ARG A 27 12.62 0.76 11.99
N THR A 28 13.80 1.38 11.81
CA THR A 28 13.91 2.84 11.69
C THR A 28 13.18 3.34 10.45
N LEU A 29 13.35 2.67 9.30
CA LEU A 29 12.64 3.03 8.07
C LEU A 29 11.14 2.89 8.21
N ILE A 30 10.68 1.82 8.86
CA ILE A 30 9.25 1.59 9.10
C ILE A 30 8.66 2.71 9.96
N LYS A 31 9.38 3.13 11.01
CA LYS A 31 8.96 4.24 11.85
C LYS A 31 8.81 5.53 11.05
N GLU A 32 9.77 5.83 10.18
CA GLU A 32 9.70 6.99 9.31
C GLU A 32 8.54 6.89 8.31
N MET A 33 8.25 5.68 7.81
CA MET A 33 7.09 5.46 6.94
C MET A 33 5.79 5.82 7.64
N TYR A 34 5.62 5.41 8.91
CA TYR A 34 4.44 5.78 9.69
C TYR A 34 4.33 7.29 9.87
N GLU A 35 5.44 7.97 10.15
CA GLU A 35 5.46 9.43 10.28
C GLU A 35 4.98 10.09 8.99
N VAL A 36 5.51 9.67 7.85
CA VAL A 36 5.09 10.20 6.54
C VAL A 36 3.60 9.94 6.28
N MET A 37 3.15 8.72 6.55
CA MET A 37 1.76 8.33 6.32
C MET A 37 0.78 9.18 7.15
N TYR A 38 1.02 9.27 8.46
CA TYR A 38 0.13 10.02 9.36
C TYR A 38 0.14 11.52 9.05
N GLU A 39 1.29 12.08 8.76
CA GLU A 39 1.42 13.50 8.40
C GLU A 39 0.65 13.82 7.12
N ALA A 40 0.60 12.89 6.18
CA ALA A 40 -0.14 13.06 4.92
C ALA A 40 -1.62 12.64 5.01
N ASN A 41 -2.12 12.29 6.20
CA ASN A 41 -3.48 11.80 6.43
C ASN A 41 -3.80 10.53 5.63
N GLY A 42 -2.80 9.67 5.39
CA GLY A 42 -2.97 8.41 4.70
C GLY A 42 -3.38 7.29 5.64
N VAL A 43 -3.92 6.23 5.05
CA VAL A 43 -4.33 5.00 5.77
C VAL A 43 -3.46 3.81 5.40
N GLY A 44 -2.62 3.96 4.39
CA GLY A 44 -1.67 2.94 3.94
C GLY A 44 -0.50 3.59 3.23
N LEU A 45 0.65 2.94 3.25
CA LEU A 45 1.85 3.40 2.57
C LEU A 45 2.76 2.22 2.29
N ALA A 46 3.22 2.09 1.06
CA ALA A 46 4.17 1.05 0.65
C ALA A 46 5.57 1.65 0.46
N ALA A 47 6.60 0.84 0.69
CA ALA A 47 7.99 1.29 0.62
C ALA A 47 8.37 2.02 -0.67
N PRO A 48 7.95 1.56 -1.87
CA PRO A 48 8.29 2.31 -3.09
C PRO A 48 7.73 3.73 -3.13
N GLN A 49 6.66 4.02 -2.40
CA GLN A 49 6.11 5.36 -2.33
C GLN A 49 7.00 6.35 -1.55
N VAL A 50 8.02 5.85 -0.88
CA VAL A 50 9.06 6.66 -0.23
C VAL A 50 10.45 6.33 -0.78
N GLY A 51 10.50 5.76 -1.99
CA GLY A 51 11.75 5.51 -2.71
C GLY A 51 12.51 4.26 -2.31
N LEU A 52 11.90 3.33 -1.59
CA LEU A 52 12.56 2.11 -1.12
C LEU A 52 12.12 0.88 -1.91
N ASP A 53 13.08 0.11 -2.41
CA ASP A 53 12.84 -1.15 -3.12
C ASP A 53 12.81 -2.30 -2.13
N MET A 54 11.75 -2.35 -1.32
CA MET A 54 11.59 -3.35 -0.26
C MET A 54 10.12 -3.79 -0.19
N ARG A 55 9.92 -5.09 0.07
CA ARG A 55 8.57 -5.62 0.24
C ARG A 55 8.04 -5.33 1.64
N ILE A 56 7.81 -4.05 1.91
CA ILE A 56 7.25 -3.56 3.17
C ILE A 56 6.09 -2.63 2.85
N PHE A 57 4.97 -2.81 3.55
CA PHE A 57 3.95 -1.77 3.60
C PHE A 57 3.36 -1.68 5.00
N ILE A 58 2.74 -0.55 5.27
CA ILE A 58 2.07 -0.28 6.53
C ILE A 58 0.63 0.11 6.22
N VAL A 59 -0.28 -0.29 7.11
CA VAL A 59 -1.70 0.06 7.00
C VAL A 59 -2.24 0.42 8.37
N ASP A 60 -3.18 1.36 8.39
CA ASP A 60 -3.94 1.69 9.58
C ASP A 60 -5.31 2.18 9.15
N ALA A 61 -6.29 1.30 9.18
CA ALA A 61 -7.66 1.63 8.78
C ALA A 61 -8.27 2.71 9.71
N ALA A 62 -7.73 2.85 10.92
CA ALA A 62 -8.17 3.83 11.92
C ALA A 62 -7.16 4.98 12.07
N ALA A 63 -6.36 5.27 11.03
CA ALA A 63 -5.31 6.30 11.07
C ALA A 63 -5.85 7.70 11.43
N ARG A 64 -7.09 7.99 11.06
CA ARG A 64 -7.74 9.29 11.31
C ARG A 64 -8.58 9.28 12.58
N GLU A 65 -8.59 8.16 13.30
CA GLU A 65 -9.33 7.99 14.54
C GLU A 65 -8.41 8.23 15.75
N GLU A 66 -9.01 8.38 16.93
CA GLU A 66 -8.28 8.54 18.17
C GLU A 66 -7.48 7.28 18.52
N GLU A 67 -8.14 6.12 18.43
CA GLU A 67 -7.50 4.83 18.65
C GLU A 67 -7.02 4.25 17.32
N LYS A 68 -5.72 4.18 17.14
CA LYS A 68 -5.10 3.70 15.92
C LYS A 68 -4.89 2.18 15.95
N THR A 69 -4.90 1.56 14.77
CA THR A 69 -4.73 0.11 14.61
C THR A 69 -3.65 -0.19 13.57
N PRO A 70 -2.41 0.28 13.79
CA PRO A 70 -1.35 0.11 12.78
C PRO A 70 -0.92 -1.34 12.62
N ILE A 71 -0.67 -1.74 11.38
CA ILE A 71 -0.15 -3.06 11.03
C ILE A 71 1.00 -2.89 10.05
N THR A 72 2.14 -3.49 10.37
CA THR A 72 3.31 -3.52 9.48
C THR A 72 3.36 -4.88 8.82
N MET A 73 3.43 -4.91 7.49
CA MET A 73 3.51 -6.16 6.74
C MET A 73 4.78 -6.20 5.91
N ILE A 74 5.59 -7.22 6.16
CA ILE A 74 6.86 -7.45 5.48
C ILE A 74 6.78 -8.79 4.76
N ASN A 75 7.23 -8.83 3.50
CA ASN A 75 7.15 -10.01 2.64
C ASN A 75 5.73 -10.61 2.61
N PRO A 76 4.69 -9.79 2.38
CA PRO A 76 3.31 -10.26 2.44
C PRO A 76 2.98 -11.22 1.29
N LYS A 77 2.10 -12.19 1.58
CA LYS A 77 1.64 -13.16 0.58
C LYS A 77 0.18 -13.47 0.83
N ILE A 78 -0.65 -13.32 -0.20
CA ILE A 78 -2.06 -13.70 -0.11
C ILE A 78 -2.17 -15.22 -0.07
N ILE A 79 -2.87 -15.74 0.96
CA ILE A 79 -3.13 -17.16 1.12
C ILE A 79 -4.44 -17.53 0.41
N SER A 80 -5.47 -16.70 0.59
CA SER A 80 -6.76 -16.88 -0.08
C SER A 80 -7.46 -15.55 -0.24
N ILE A 81 -8.29 -15.46 -1.27
CA ILE A 81 -9.05 -14.26 -1.60
C ILE A 81 -10.40 -14.71 -2.13
N GLU A 82 -11.49 -14.06 -1.70
CA GLU A 82 -12.82 -14.39 -2.18
C GLU A 82 -13.11 -13.67 -3.51
N ASP A 83 -13.97 -14.28 -4.35
CA ASP A 83 -14.23 -13.80 -5.70
C ASP A 83 -15.24 -12.63 -5.77
N ASP A 84 -16.01 -12.40 -4.70
CA ASP A 84 -17.02 -11.33 -4.68
C ASP A 84 -16.36 -9.96 -4.71
N LEU A 85 -16.57 -9.22 -5.81
CA LEU A 85 -16.00 -7.89 -5.98
C LEU A 85 -16.93 -6.82 -5.38
N VAL A 86 -16.33 -5.87 -4.68
CA VAL A 86 -17.04 -4.74 -4.09
C VAL A 86 -16.42 -3.45 -4.65
N PRO A 87 -17.23 -2.55 -5.24
CA PRO A 87 -16.72 -1.27 -5.73
C PRO A 87 -16.50 -0.30 -4.58
N TYR A 88 -15.43 0.48 -4.68
CA TYR A 88 -15.10 1.49 -3.69
C TYR A 88 -14.20 2.56 -4.31
N GLU A 89 -14.38 3.81 -3.90
CA GLU A 89 -13.52 4.89 -4.36
C GLU A 89 -12.16 4.82 -3.67
N GLU A 90 -11.09 4.75 -4.48
CA GLU A 90 -9.71 4.71 -4.00
C GLU A 90 -8.96 5.97 -4.39
N GLY A 91 -8.06 6.37 -3.52
CA GLY A 91 -7.05 7.39 -3.79
C GLY A 91 -5.69 6.85 -3.36
N CYS A 92 -4.65 7.63 -3.62
CA CYS A 92 -3.28 7.22 -3.31
C CYS A 92 -2.43 8.44 -3.01
N LEU A 93 -1.58 8.37 -1.99
CA LEU A 93 -0.69 9.48 -1.64
C LEU A 93 0.27 9.87 -2.77
N SER A 94 0.59 8.91 -3.65
CA SER A 94 1.43 9.17 -4.83
C SER A 94 0.66 9.74 -6.02
N PHE A 95 -0.67 9.89 -5.90
CA PHE A 95 -1.56 10.50 -6.89
C PHE A 95 -2.45 11.54 -6.19
N PRO A 96 -1.89 12.64 -5.68
CA PRO A 96 -2.68 13.61 -4.92
C PRO A 96 -3.86 14.15 -5.74
N GLU A 97 -5.02 14.23 -5.09
CA GLU A 97 -6.27 14.76 -5.67
C GLU A 97 -6.89 13.92 -6.80
N HIS A 98 -6.40 12.70 -7.03
CA HIS A 98 -6.97 11.78 -8.00
C HIS A 98 -7.62 10.61 -7.30
N PHE A 99 -8.88 10.32 -7.67
CA PHE A 99 -9.67 9.24 -7.10
C PHE A 99 -10.37 8.48 -8.21
N ALA A 100 -10.64 7.20 -7.98
CA ALA A 100 -11.38 6.38 -8.92
C ALA A 100 -12.03 5.20 -8.23
N GLU A 101 -13.16 4.76 -8.75
CA GLU A 101 -13.84 3.57 -8.26
C GLU A 101 -13.13 2.33 -8.78
N ILE A 102 -12.74 1.45 -7.87
CA ILE A 102 -12.05 0.21 -8.17
C ILE A 102 -12.84 -0.95 -7.56
N ASP A 103 -13.02 -2.01 -8.35
CA ASP A 103 -13.64 -3.25 -7.88
C ASP A 103 -12.55 -4.15 -7.31
N ARG A 104 -12.71 -4.57 -6.05
CA ARG A 104 -11.78 -5.50 -5.39
C ARG A 104 -12.54 -6.55 -4.63
N PRO A 105 -11.95 -7.75 -4.44
CA PRO A 105 -12.50 -8.73 -3.50
C PRO A 105 -12.62 -8.15 -2.11
N ASP A 106 -13.71 -8.49 -1.41
CA ASP A 106 -13.98 -7.96 -0.07
C ASP A 106 -13.15 -8.64 1.01
N LYS A 107 -12.96 -9.95 0.90
CA LYS A 107 -12.31 -10.74 1.95
C LYS A 107 -11.01 -11.36 1.47
N LEU A 108 -10.01 -11.33 2.35
CA LEU A 108 -8.74 -11.98 2.07
C LEU A 108 -8.11 -12.55 3.33
N LYS A 109 -7.22 -13.50 3.13
CA LYS A 109 -6.34 -14.03 4.15
C LYS A 109 -4.91 -13.85 3.66
N ILE A 110 -4.09 -13.18 4.48
CA ILE A 110 -2.73 -12.80 4.12
C ILE A 110 -1.73 -13.26 5.18
N GLU A 111 -0.59 -13.76 4.72
CA GLU A 111 0.53 -14.13 5.57
C GLU A 111 1.61 -13.07 5.43
N TYR A 112 2.25 -12.71 6.53
CA TYR A 112 3.31 -11.70 6.51
C TYR A 112 4.25 -11.88 7.70
N ILE A 113 5.36 -11.14 7.66
CA ILE A 113 6.31 -11.06 8.77
C ILE A 113 6.16 -9.68 9.39
N ASP A 114 6.12 -9.60 10.72
CA ASP A 114 6.07 -8.31 11.41
C ASP A 114 7.48 -7.74 11.64
N GLU A 115 7.57 -6.56 12.24
CA GLU A 115 8.83 -5.88 12.51
C GLU A 115 9.76 -6.63 13.48
N ASN A 116 9.24 -7.65 14.16
CA ASN A 116 10.00 -8.48 15.09
C ASN A 116 10.34 -9.87 14.51
N ASN A 117 10.30 -10.00 13.19
CA ASN A 117 10.58 -11.25 12.47
C ASN A 117 9.60 -12.40 12.79
N LYS A 118 8.41 -12.07 13.26
CA LYS A 118 7.39 -13.08 13.56
C LYS A 118 6.43 -13.26 12.39
N LYS A 119 6.20 -14.49 12.00
CA LYS A 119 5.24 -14.83 10.97
C LYS A 119 3.83 -14.71 11.52
N LYS A 120 2.96 -14.02 10.79
CA LYS A 120 1.57 -13.80 11.17
C LYS A 120 0.64 -14.06 10.00
N ILE A 121 -0.60 -14.38 10.32
CA ILE A 121 -1.67 -14.57 9.35
C ILE A 121 -2.85 -13.72 9.79
N LEU A 122 -3.40 -12.94 8.86
CA LEU A 122 -4.56 -12.10 9.09
C LEU A 122 -5.66 -12.43 8.11
N SER A 123 -6.87 -12.65 8.64
CA SER A 123 -8.09 -12.73 7.83
C SER A 123 -8.84 -11.43 8.03
N THR A 124 -9.21 -10.76 6.96
CA THR A 124 -9.82 -9.44 7.04
C THR A 124 -10.79 -9.20 5.89
N ASP A 125 -11.65 -8.20 6.07
CA ASP A 125 -12.64 -7.79 5.07
C ASP A 125 -12.76 -6.26 5.05
N GLY A 126 -13.68 -5.77 4.21
CA GLY A 126 -14.04 -4.36 4.17
C GLY A 126 -12.89 -3.42 3.86
N PHE A 127 -12.88 -2.28 4.54
CA PHE A 127 -11.91 -1.21 4.29
C PHE A 127 -10.47 -1.66 4.53
N ASN A 128 -10.23 -2.41 5.62
CA ASN A 128 -8.89 -2.91 5.93
C ASN A 128 -8.36 -3.81 4.82
N SER A 129 -9.18 -4.73 4.32
CA SER A 129 -8.82 -5.60 3.19
C SER A 129 -8.46 -4.79 1.93
N ARG A 130 -9.24 -3.75 1.66
CA ARG A 130 -9.02 -2.89 0.50
C ARG A 130 -7.69 -2.16 0.57
N ILE A 131 -7.37 -1.59 1.73
CA ILE A 131 -6.09 -0.90 1.93
C ILE A 131 -4.93 -1.88 1.71
N ILE A 132 -5.03 -3.07 2.30
CA ILE A 132 -4.00 -4.11 2.17
C ILE A 132 -3.77 -4.47 0.70
N GLN A 133 -4.84 -4.67 -0.07
CA GLN A 133 -4.72 -5.01 -1.49
C GLN A 133 -4.08 -3.88 -2.30
N HIS A 134 -4.44 -2.64 -2.01
CA HIS A 134 -3.86 -1.47 -2.66
C HIS A 134 -2.35 -1.39 -2.40
N GLU A 135 -1.93 -1.56 -1.14
CA GLU A 135 -0.51 -1.51 -0.79
C GLU A 135 0.27 -2.71 -1.33
N LEU A 136 -0.33 -3.90 -1.34
CA LEU A 136 0.30 -5.07 -1.94
C LEU A 136 0.55 -4.86 -3.43
N ASP A 137 -0.40 -4.24 -4.13
CA ASP A 137 -0.23 -3.88 -5.54
C ASP A 137 1.03 -3.03 -5.73
N HIS A 138 1.25 -2.04 -4.86
CA HIS A 138 2.46 -1.20 -4.93
C HIS A 138 3.74 -2.03 -4.88
N LEU A 139 3.79 -3.07 -4.06
CA LEU A 139 4.96 -3.94 -3.97
C LEU A 139 5.19 -4.74 -5.25
N ASN A 140 4.17 -4.90 -6.07
CA ASN A 140 4.23 -5.60 -7.35
C ASN A 140 4.28 -4.64 -8.55
N GLY A 141 4.49 -3.35 -8.28
CA GLY A 141 4.57 -2.34 -9.34
C GLY A 141 3.24 -2.00 -9.99
N ILE A 142 2.13 -2.28 -9.31
CA ILE A 142 0.77 -2.03 -9.80
C ILE A 142 0.19 -0.82 -9.08
N LEU A 143 -0.34 0.13 -9.84
CA LEU A 143 -0.98 1.34 -9.33
C LEU A 143 -2.50 1.21 -9.43
N PHE A 144 -3.24 1.96 -8.59
CA PHE A 144 -4.71 1.85 -8.66
C PHE A 144 -5.25 2.24 -10.04
N VAL A 145 -4.57 3.15 -10.75
CA VAL A 145 -4.96 3.55 -12.11
C VAL A 145 -4.84 2.41 -13.11
N ASP A 146 -4.02 1.40 -12.82
CA ASP A 146 -3.86 0.23 -13.68
C ASP A 146 -5.11 -0.65 -13.72
N HIS A 147 -6.03 -0.47 -12.76
CA HIS A 147 -7.32 -1.15 -12.73
C HIS A 147 -8.41 -0.42 -13.54
N LEU A 148 -8.08 0.77 -14.06
CA LEU A 148 -9.01 1.59 -14.83
C LEU A 148 -8.92 1.26 -16.32
N SER A 149 -9.89 1.75 -17.10
CA SER A 149 -9.79 1.71 -18.56
C SER A 149 -8.54 2.47 -18.98
N ARG A 150 -7.99 2.08 -20.12
CA ARG A 150 -6.80 2.73 -20.68
C ARG A 150 -6.98 4.25 -20.79
N LEU A 151 -8.15 4.69 -21.25
CA LEU A 151 -8.45 6.10 -21.41
C LEU A 151 -8.41 6.86 -20.07
N LYS A 152 -9.09 6.34 -19.07
CA LYS A 152 -9.12 6.97 -17.74
C LYS A 152 -7.73 7.01 -17.10
N ARG A 153 -6.99 5.91 -17.21
CA ARG A 153 -5.63 5.80 -16.71
C ARG A 153 -4.73 6.85 -17.36
N ASP A 154 -4.77 6.95 -18.69
CA ASP A 154 -3.91 7.86 -19.44
C ASP A 154 -4.21 9.33 -19.10
N VAL A 155 -5.46 9.67 -18.85
CA VAL A 155 -5.85 11.04 -18.45
C VAL A 155 -5.20 11.39 -17.10
N ILE A 156 -5.27 10.50 -16.12
CA ILE A 156 -4.68 10.73 -14.79
C ILE A 156 -3.15 10.85 -14.90
N ILE A 157 -2.50 9.92 -15.59
CA ILE A 157 -1.04 9.93 -15.76
C ILE A 157 -0.58 11.22 -16.43
N ARG A 158 -1.30 11.67 -17.45
CA ARG A 158 -0.98 12.93 -18.15
C ARG A 158 -1.04 14.13 -17.20
N LYS A 159 -2.05 14.18 -16.33
CA LYS A 159 -2.17 15.25 -15.33
C LYS A 159 -1.03 15.22 -14.33
N MET A 160 -0.55 14.04 -13.97
CA MET A 160 0.58 13.89 -13.03
C MET A 160 1.91 14.35 -13.63
N LYS A 161 2.04 14.37 -14.94
CA LYS A 161 3.27 14.82 -15.63
C LYS A 161 3.41 16.34 -15.73
N LYS A 162 2.39 17.09 -15.37
CA LYS A 162 2.41 18.56 -15.47
C LYS A 162 3.02 19.24 -14.26
#